data_2aca0018a42f1190058eb4d6fe51ff20
#
_entry.id   2aca0018a42f1190058eb4d6fe51ff20
#
_cell.length_a   1.000
_cell.length_b   1.000
_cell.length_c   1.000
_cell.angle_alpha   90.00
_cell.angle_beta   90.00
_cell.angle_gamma   90.00
#
_symmetry.space_group_name_H-M   'P 1'
#
loop_
_entity.id
_entity.type
_entity.pdbx_description
1 polymer ?
#
loop_
_entity_poly.entity_id
_entity_poly.type
_entity_poly.pdbx_seq_one_letter_code
_entity_poly.pdbx_strand_id
1 'polypeptide(L)'
;MADIRKLTDDLSVAPQISTDDVSSVGKTFKSILCNRPDQEDPDQPAYEEIKKLAEAQGITIEFQPVNGSAISDDDVDDFAQHIADLPKPVLAYCRSGTRCTVLWALSQAGKQSSDEILKTASIAGYSLDALRPRIAEREQDS
;
A
#
# COMPACT_ATOMS: atom_id res chain seq x y z
N MET A 1 -13.29 -12.34 2.59
CA MET A 1 -13.53 -10.90 2.69
C MET A 1 -12.21 -10.17 2.95
N ALA A 2 -11.91 -9.11 2.20
CA ALA A 2 -10.66 -8.38 2.37
C ALA A 2 -10.63 -7.63 3.71
N ASP A 3 -9.51 -7.65 4.39
CA ASP A 3 -9.29 -6.91 5.64
C ASP A 3 -8.68 -5.54 5.31
N ILE A 4 -9.54 -4.61 4.95
CA ILE A 4 -9.14 -3.29 4.46
C ILE A 4 -8.98 -2.32 5.63
N ARG A 5 -7.83 -1.66 5.69
CA ARG A 5 -7.48 -0.69 6.74
C ARG A 5 -7.26 0.68 6.13
N LYS A 6 -8.09 1.66 6.51
CA LYS A 6 -8.00 3.02 6.00
C LYS A 6 -6.83 3.76 6.67
N LEU A 7 -5.96 4.38 5.86
CA LEU A 7 -4.89 5.26 6.34
C LEU A 7 -5.27 6.73 6.16
N THR A 8 -5.78 7.08 4.98
CA THR A 8 -6.27 8.42 4.67
C THR A 8 -7.55 8.29 3.85
N ASP A 9 -8.20 9.39 3.54
CA ASP A 9 -9.39 9.36 2.67
C ASP A 9 -9.05 8.85 1.28
N ASP A 10 -7.81 9.00 0.84
CA ASP A 10 -7.38 8.62 -0.50
C ASP A 10 -6.72 7.24 -0.58
N LEU A 11 -6.30 6.68 0.54
CA LEU A 11 -5.52 5.44 0.57
C LEU A 11 -5.94 4.51 1.71
N SER A 12 -6.22 3.27 1.35
CA SER A 12 -6.36 2.16 2.31
C SER A 12 -5.35 1.08 1.96
N VAL A 13 -5.02 0.26 2.93
CA VAL A 13 -4.10 -0.88 2.75
C VAL A 13 -4.78 -2.18 3.16
N ALA A 14 -4.29 -3.29 2.64
CA ALA A 14 -4.85 -4.61 2.94
C ALA A 14 -3.79 -5.70 2.81
N PRO A 15 -3.98 -6.84 3.52
CA PRO A 15 -3.27 -8.05 3.18
C PRO A 15 -3.68 -8.55 1.79
N GLN A 16 -3.06 -9.62 1.32
CA GLN A 16 -3.37 -10.19 0.00
C GLN A 16 -4.88 -10.31 -0.20
N ILE A 17 -5.39 -9.68 -1.25
CA ILE A 17 -6.80 -9.82 -1.65
C ILE A 17 -6.94 -11.06 -2.55
N SER A 18 -8.12 -11.67 -2.51
CA SER A 18 -8.43 -12.81 -3.37
C SER A 18 -9.07 -12.34 -4.66
N THR A 19 -9.16 -13.24 -5.64
CA THR A 19 -9.90 -12.95 -6.88
C THR A 19 -11.36 -12.63 -6.59
N ASP A 20 -11.95 -13.27 -5.55
CA ASP A 20 -13.32 -13.01 -5.16
C ASP A 20 -13.54 -11.63 -4.54
N ASP A 21 -12.49 -11.03 -3.98
CA ASP A 21 -12.56 -9.71 -3.35
C ASP A 21 -12.64 -8.55 -4.34
N VAL A 22 -12.18 -8.75 -5.59
CA VAL A 22 -12.03 -7.66 -6.56
C VAL A 22 -13.36 -6.96 -6.82
N SER A 23 -14.45 -7.71 -6.91
CA SER A 23 -15.77 -7.15 -7.15
C SER A 23 -16.19 -6.17 -6.05
N SER A 24 -16.01 -6.54 -4.78
CA SER A 24 -16.37 -5.67 -3.67
C SER A 24 -15.40 -4.48 -3.54
N VAL A 25 -14.13 -4.67 -3.84
CA VAL A 25 -13.14 -3.60 -3.86
C VAL A 25 -13.56 -2.52 -4.87
N GLY A 26 -14.01 -2.92 -6.04
CA GLY A 26 -14.43 -2.00 -7.10
C GLY A 26 -15.64 -1.13 -6.76
N LYS A 27 -16.40 -1.50 -5.73
CA LYS A 27 -17.55 -0.69 -5.27
C LYS A 27 -17.10 0.55 -4.50
N THR A 28 -15.90 0.51 -3.92
CA THR A 28 -15.39 1.58 -3.05
C THR A 28 -14.15 2.26 -3.66
N PHE A 29 -13.26 1.49 -4.28
CA PHE A 29 -11.97 1.99 -4.75
C PHE A 29 -11.94 2.12 -6.26
N LYS A 30 -11.25 3.17 -6.73
CA LYS A 30 -11.06 3.40 -8.17
C LYS A 30 -9.77 2.79 -8.67
N SER A 31 -8.82 2.53 -7.78
CA SER A 31 -7.51 1.97 -8.14
C SER A 31 -7.05 0.92 -7.16
N ILE A 32 -6.21 0.01 -7.65
CA ILE A 32 -5.51 -0.98 -6.84
C ILE A 32 -4.02 -0.86 -7.13
N LEU A 33 -3.20 -0.87 -6.09
CA LEU A 33 -1.74 -0.89 -6.21
C LEU A 33 -1.22 -2.16 -5.54
N CYS A 34 -0.55 -3.04 -6.30
CA CYS A 34 0.02 -4.27 -5.78
C CYS A 34 1.48 -4.07 -5.44
N ASN A 35 1.82 -4.15 -4.15
CA ASN A 35 3.21 -4.08 -3.68
C ASN A 35 3.83 -5.45 -3.42
N ARG A 36 3.08 -6.52 -3.64
CA ARG A 36 3.56 -7.87 -3.38
C ARG A 36 4.15 -8.51 -4.64
N PRO A 37 5.43 -8.93 -4.62
CA PRO A 37 5.98 -9.73 -5.73
C PRO A 37 5.19 -11.03 -5.90
N ASP A 38 5.09 -11.51 -7.13
CA ASP A 38 4.48 -12.80 -7.39
C ASP A 38 5.32 -13.93 -6.80
N GLN A 39 4.67 -15.03 -6.50
CA GLN A 39 5.32 -16.27 -6.06
C GLN A 39 6.07 -16.19 -4.72
N GLU A 40 5.64 -15.28 -3.84
CA GLU A 40 6.13 -15.31 -2.45
C GLU A 40 5.61 -16.54 -1.71
N ASP A 41 4.40 -16.96 -2.02
CA ASP A 41 3.78 -18.20 -1.51
C ASP A 41 3.21 -19.00 -2.67
N PRO A 42 3.18 -20.34 -2.57
CA PRO A 42 2.63 -21.20 -3.64
C PRO A 42 1.14 -20.95 -3.93
N ASP A 43 0.37 -20.57 -2.91
CA ASP A 43 -1.09 -20.38 -3.01
C ASP A 43 -1.50 -18.95 -3.34
N GLN A 44 -0.53 -18.07 -3.52
CA GLN A 44 -0.78 -16.67 -3.79
C GLN A 44 -1.40 -16.46 -5.17
N PRO A 45 -2.52 -15.70 -5.30
CA PRO A 45 -3.02 -15.32 -6.61
C PRO A 45 -1.96 -14.50 -7.35
N ALA A 46 -1.75 -14.79 -8.62
CA ALA A 46 -0.83 -14.02 -9.44
C ALA A 46 -1.38 -12.61 -9.68
N TYR A 47 -0.49 -11.63 -9.78
CA TYR A 47 -0.90 -10.25 -10.09
C TYR A 47 -1.78 -10.20 -11.35
N GLU A 48 -1.40 -10.94 -12.40
CA GLU A 48 -2.16 -10.96 -13.66
C GLU A 48 -3.61 -11.42 -13.49
N GLU A 49 -3.87 -12.33 -12.56
CA GLU A 49 -5.25 -12.77 -12.26
C GLU A 49 -6.07 -11.64 -11.65
N ILE A 50 -5.49 -10.92 -10.68
CA ILE A 50 -6.12 -9.78 -10.05
C ILE A 50 -6.33 -8.66 -11.08
N LYS A 51 -5.33 -8.41 -11.93
CA LYS A 51 -5.36 -7.38 -12.96
C LYS A 51 -6.51 -7.59 -13.96
N LYS A 52 -6.68 -8.81 -14.45
CA LYS A 52 -7.75 -9.11 -15.40
C LYS A 52 -9.12 -8.80 -14.81
N LEU A 53 -9.34 -9.18 -13.57
CA LEU A 53 -10.62 -8.95 -12.90
C LEU A 53 -10.82 -7.47 -12.60
N ALA A 54 -9.78 -6.77 -12.20
CA ALA A 54 -9.85 -5.33 -11.92
C ALA A 54 -10.18 -4.56 -13.20
N GLU A 55 -9.47 -4.84 -14.28
CA GLU A 55 -9.70 -4.16 -15.56
C GLU A 55 -11.10 -4.44 -16.11
N ALA A 56 -11.61 -5.65 -15.94
CA ALA A 56 -12.96 -6.01 -16.36
C ALA A 56 -14.03 -5.19 -15.63
N GLN A 57 -13.71 -4.65 -14.46
CA GLN A 57 -14.62 -3.83 -13.66
C GLN A 57 -14.32 -2.34 -13.74
N GLY A 58 -13.39 -1.94 -14.61
CA GLY A 58 -13.03 -0.53 -14.77
C GLY A 58 -12.14 0.01 -13.68
N ILE A 59 -11.49 -0.86 -12.89
CA ILE A 59 -10.54 -0.45 -11.85
C ILE A 59 -9.17 -0.28 -12.47
N THR A 60 -8.52 0.85 -12.22
CA THR A 60 -7.13 1.06 -12.63
C THR A 60 -6.22 0.28 -11.69
N ILE A 61 -5.26 -0.45 -12.22
CA ILE A 61 -4.37 -1.26 -11.39
C ILE A 61 -2.91 -1.12 -11.84
N GLU A 62 -2.01 -1.02 -10.87
CA GLU A 62 -0.57 -0.91 -11.08
C GLU A 62 0.17 -1.93 -10.24
N PHE A 63 1.34 -2.36 -10.73
CA PHE A 63 2.20 -3.33 -10.08
C PHE A 63 3.52 -2.68 -9.71
N GLN A 64 3.76 -2.55 -8.41
CA GLN A 64 5.04 -2.07 -7.88
C GLN A 64 5.53 -3.09 -6.84
N PRO A 65 6.15 -4.19 -7.29
CA PRO A 65 6.64 -5.20 -6.35
C PRO A 65 7.79 -4.64 -5.52
N VAL A 66 7.71 -4.83 -4.21
CA VAL A 66 8.69 -4.32 -3.25
C VAL A 66 9.13 -5.44 -2.34
N ASN A 67 10.45 -5.58 -2.15
CA ASN A 67 11.01 -6.54 -1.22
C ASN A 67 10.84 -6.02 0.22
N GLY A 68 10.02 -6.70 1.02
CA GLY A 68 9.72 -6.26 2.39
C GLY A 68 10.91 -6.20 3.32
N SER A 69 11.99 -6.94 3.04
CA SER A 69 13.20 -6.92 3.86
C SER A 69 14.21 -5.85 3.44
N ALA A 70 13.97 -5.15 2.33
CA ALA A 70 14.92 -4.17 1.77
C ALA A 70 14.18 -3.05 1.03
N ILE A 71 13.31 -2.34 1.73
CA ILE A 71 12.58 -1.21 1.16
C ILE A 71 13.52 -0.03 0.99
N SER A 72 13.74 0.41 -0.26
CA SER A 72 14.64 1.52 -0.60
C SER A 72 13.91 2.85 -0.61
N ASP A 73 14.67 3.95 -0.63
CA ASP A 73 14.09 5.28 -0.80
C ASP A 73 13.44 5.44 -2.18
N ASP A 74 14.00 4.81 -3.20
CA ASP A 74 13.37 4.79 -4.54
C ASP A 74 12.02 4.10 -4.51
N ASP A 75 11.88 3.00 -3.76
CA ASP A 75 10.59 2.32 -3.58
C ASP A 75 9.56 3.26 -2.97
N VAL A 76 9.97 4.04 -1.96
CA VAL A 76 9.11 5.00 -1.28
C VAL A 76 8.67 6.11 -2.24
N ASP A 77 9.62 6.65 -3.01
CA ASP A 77 9.33 7.73 -3.96
C ASP A 77 8.39 7.25 -5.08
N ASP A 78 8.61 6.04 -5.59
CA ASP A 78 7.74 5.44 -6.60
C ASP A 78 6.34 5.20 -6.06
N PHE A 79 6.24 4.73 -4.82
CA PHE A 79 4.94 4.54 -4.15
C PHE A 79 4.19 5.86 -4.04
N ALA A 80 4.87 6.92 -3.58
CA ALA A 80 4.29 8.25 -3.46
C ALA A 80 3.77 8.75 -4.82
N GLN A 81 4.52 8.50 -5.89
CA GLN A 81 4.13 8.90 -7.24
C GLN A 81 2.88 8.16 -7.71
N HIS A 82 2.80 6.85 -7.46
CA HIS A 82 1.61 6.06 -7.80
C HIS A 82 0.38 6.59 -7.06
N ILE A 83 0.52 6.89 -5.76
CA ILE A 83 -0.61 7.40 -4.99
C ILE A 83 -1.06 8.77 -5.50
N ALA A 84 -0.10 9.61 -5.94
CA ALA A 84 -0.43 10.92 -6.51
C ALA A 84 -1.16 10.80 -7.85
N ASP A 85 -0.79 9.84 -8.67
CA ASP A 85 -1.26 9.73 -10.07
C ASP A 85 -2.50 8.85 -10.24
N LEU A 86 -2.68 7.82 -9.39
CA LEU A 86 -3.79 6.88 -9.54
C LEU A 86 -5.13 7.53 -9.16
N PRO A 87 -6.22 7.18 -9.85
CA PRO A 87 -7.55 7.62 -9.43
C PRO A 87 -7.85 7.20 -8.00
N LYS A 88 -8.40 8.12 -7.21
CA LYS A 88 -8.64 7.91 -5.77
C LYS A 88 -10.10 7.58 -5.51
N PRO A 89 -10.39 6.79 -4.48
CA PRO A 89 -9.46 6.21 -3.49
C PRO A 89 -8.71 5.00 -4.03
N VAL A 90 -7.50 4.78 -3.51
CA VAL A 90 -6.61 3.69 -3.89
C VAL A 90 -6.57 2.63 -2.79
N LEU A 91 -6.61 1.36 -3.19
CA LEU A 91 -6.32 0.24 -2.28
C LEU A 91 -4.95 -0.32 -2.65
N ALA A 92 -4.01 -0.25 -1.71
CA ALA A 92 -2.70 -0.90 -1.86
C ALA A 92 -2.70 -2.19 -1.07
N TYR A 93 -2.17 -3.27 -1.64
CA TYR A 93 -2.09 -4.53 -0.93
C TYR A 93 -0.71 -5.18 -1.07
N CYS A 94 -0.35 -5.97 -0.07
CA CYS A 94 0.81 -6.83 -0.07
C CYS A 94 0.45 -8.09 0.70
N ARG A 95 1.41 -8.81 1.28
CA ARG A 95 1.10 -10.04 2.02
C ARG A 95 0.23 -9.77 3.26
N SER A 96 0.64 -8.81 4.11
CA SER A 96 -0.03 -8.49 5.38
C SER A 96 -0.58 -7.06 5.45
N GLY A 97 -0.24 -6.22 4.49
CA GLY A 97 -0.52 -4.80 4.53
C GLY A 97 0.58 -3.97 5.17
N THR A 98 1.52 -4.61 5.88
CA THR A 98 2.61 -3.92 6.57
C THR A 98 3.53 -3.19 5.59
N ARG A 99 3.91 -3.86 4.51
CA ARG A 99 4.81 -3.30 3.49
C ARG A 99 4.24 -2.02 2.88
N CYS A 100 2.96 -2.05 2.52
CA CYS A 100 2.26 -0.88 1.99
C CYS A 100 2.22 0.24 3.03
N THR A 101 1.98 -0.09 4.28
CA THR A 101 1.90 0.89 5.36
C THR A 101 3.27 1.52 5.65
N VAL A 102 4.35 0.74 5.59
CA VAL A 102 5.71 1.24 5.71
C VAL A 102 6.03 2.23 4.58
N LEU A 103 5.69 1.87 3.34
CA LEU A 103 5.89 2.75 2.19
C LEU A 103 5.15 4.07 2.38
N TRP A 104 3.88 4.00 2.81
CA TRP A 104 3.10 5.19 3.08
C TRP A 104 3.73 6.03 4.19
N ALA A 105 4.09 5.41 5.31
CA ALA A 105 4.66 6.12 6.46
C ALA A 105 5.91 6.90 6.08
N LEU A 106 6.82 6.25 5.34
CA LEU A 106 8.05 6.90 4.89
C LEU A 106 7.78 8.01 3.87
N SER A 107 6.74 7.85 3.04
CA SER A 107 6.36 8.88 2.06
C SER A 107 5.79 10.14 2.73
N GLN A 108 5.35 10.05 3.97
CA GLN A 108 4.76 11.18 4.71
C GLN A 108 5.80 11.98 5.49
N ALA A 109 7.07 11.53 5.53
CA ALA A 109 8.15 12.26 6.20
C ALA A 109 8.26 13.69 5.64
N GLY A 110 8.29 14.68 6.51
CA GLY A 110 8.31 16.09 6.12
C GLY A 110 6.93 16.69 5.83
N LYS A 111 5.89 15.86 5.71
CA LYS A 111 4.50 16.33 5.48
C LYS A 111 3.68 16.29 6.75
N GLN A 112 3.98 15.33 7.63
CA GLN A 112 3.36 15.17 8.93
C GLN A 112 4.45 14.86 9.94
N SER A 113 4.17 15.08 11.24
CA SER A 113 5.11 14.71 12.29
C SER A 113 5.24 13.19 12.38
N SER A 114 6.38 12.70 12.88
CA SER A 114 6.57 11.27 13.13
C SER A 114 5.48 10.71 14.04
N ASP A 115 5.10 11.48 15.08
CA ASP A 115 4.04 11.06 16.01
C ASP A 115 2.70 10.84 15.30
N GLU A 116 2.32 11.74 14.41
CA GLU A 116 1.07 11.63 13.65
C GLU A 116 1.10 10.46 12.68
N ILE A 117 2.21 10.27 11.98
CA ILE A 117 2.40 9.16 11.03
C ILE A 117 2.25 7.83 11.76
N LEU A 118 2.97 7.67 12.88
CA LEU A 118 2.97 6.42 13.64
C LEU A 118 1.64 6.15 14.31
N LYS A 119 0.94 7.20 14.74
CA LYS A 119 -0.40 7.08 15.31
C LYS A 119 -1.40 6.59 14.28
N THR A 120 -1.37 7.17 13.08
CA THR A 120 -2.26 6.75 11.98
C THR A 120 -2.06 5.27 11.65
N ALA A 121 -0.81 4.83 11.53
CA ALA A 121 -0.49 3.43 11.28
C ALA A 121 -0.98 2.53 12.42
N SER A 122 -0.77 2.95 13.66
CA SER A 122 -1.17 2.18 14.84
C SER A 122 -2.70 2.01 14.92
N ILE A 123 -3.45 3.07 14.63
CA ILE A 123 -4.92 3.00 14.60
C ILE A 123 -5.39 2.01 13.54
N ALA A 124 -4.69 1.93 12.42
CA ALA A 124 -4.99 0.98 11.36
C ALA A 124 -4.54 -0.46 11.69
N GLY A 125 -3.82 -0.65 12.79
CA GLY A 125 -3.39 -1.96 13.25
C GLY A 125 -1.93 -2.30 12.98
N TYR A 126 -1.12 -1.33 12.61
CA TYR A 126 0.29 -1.55 12.26
C TYR A 126 1.21 -0.78 13.21
N SER A 127 1.96 -1.52 14.04
CA SER A 127 2.92 -0.92 14.97
C SER A 127 4.25 -0.68 14.26
N LEU A 128 4.52 0.57 13.92
CA LEU A 128 5.70 0.94 13.12
C LEU A 128 6.69 1.82 13.89
N ASP A 129 6.71 1.75 15.22
CA ASP A 129 7.57 2.61 16.05
C ASP A 129 9.06 2.49 15.69
N ALA A 130 9.49 1.31 15.22
CA ALA A 130 10.86 1.07 14.80
C ALA A 130 11.27 1.93 13.58
N LEU A 131 10.32 2.48 12.85
CA LEU A 131 10.60 3.36 11.71
C LEU A 131 10.93 4.80 12.10
N ARG A 132 10.73 5.18 13.36
CA ARG A 132 10.91 6.57 13.81
C ARG A 132 12.25 7.18 13.36
N PRO A 133 13.40 6.51 13.54
CA PRO A 133 14.66 7.08 13.07
C PRO A 133 14.71 7.29 11.56
N ARG A 134 14.15 6.37 10.80
CA ARG A 134 14.15 6.46 9.34
C ARG A 134 13.22 7.55 8.84
N ILE A 135 12.08 7.75 9.49
CA ILE A 135 11.17 8.86 9.18
C ILE A 135 11.89 10.18 9.43
N ALA A 136 12.56 10.32 10.57
CA ALA A 136 13.31 11.53 10.91
C ALA A 136 14.41 11.82 9.89
N GLU A 137 15.10 10.79 9.42
CA GLU A 137 16.16 10.89 8.42
C GLU A 137 15.59 11.42 7.09
N ARG A 138 14.46 10.90 6.64
CA ARG A 138 13.81 11.36 5.42
C ARG A 138 13.27 12.79 5.55
N GLU A 139 12.84 13.20 6.73
CA GLU A 139 12.41 14.58 6.99
C GLU A 139 13.52 15.58 6.69
N GLN A 140 14.75 15.24 7.06
CA GLN A 140 15.91 16.11 6.87
C GLN A 140 16.30 16.25 5.41
N ASP A 141 15.99 15.25 4.60
CA ASP A 141 16.34 15.20 3.18
C ASP A 141 15.26 15.82 2.29
N SER A 142 14.12 16.20 2.86
CA SER A 142 13.01 16.74 2.09
C SER A 142 13.01 18.27 1.97
#